data_af8440a5c6bbe30060241663af8c1a80
#
_entry.id   af8440a5c6bbe30060241663af8c1a80
#
_cell.length_a   1.000
_cell.length_b   1.000
_cell.length_c   1.000
_cell.angle_alpha   90.00
_cell.angle_beta   90.00
_cell.angle_gamma   90.00
#
_symmetry.space_group_name_H-M   'P 1'
#
loop_
_entity.id
_entity.type
_entity.pdbx_description
1 polymer ?
#
loop_
_entity_poly.entity_id
_entity_poly.type
_entity_poly.pdbx_seq_one_letter_code
_entity_poly.pdbx_strand_id
1 'polypeptide(L)'
;MSARGTFDVALEGAVFACVQVHPGHEQAFDDWYGLDHFYSGGVLGPAVLSGKRWFADRRLRESRFVSDDCLHPDPRAGNHLAAYWLTTGGLHGFFSWVRPQLALLRAEGRMFEARSHVIVDGYRAAWPLAHTASSSVDPVAALDHGFGGLFVSYGEPTGAPPVPAEALPPHSLGIVFAPAAGSLDNNSVQTPPGAPGLAFPTASGAAVMTMLFLPARPSSDLAWSRRIAVELSRASGTAPLWGAGFYPIEAGSSSHVARMS
;
A
#
# COMPACT_ATOMS: atom_id res chain seq x y z
N MET A 1 0.90 14.67 24.11
CA MET A 1 1.55 15.83 23.44
C MET A 1 2.20 15.30 22.19
N SER A 2 1.70 15.66 21.01
CA SER A 2 2.31 15.30 19.73
C SER A 2 3.68 16.00 19.65
N ALA A 3 4.76 15.24 19.56
CA ALA A 3 6.05 15.78 19.17
C ALA A 3 5.91 16.24 17.71
N ARG A 4 5.61 17.53 17.52
CA ARG A 4 5.72 18.15 16.19
C ARG A 4 7.20 18.11 15.84
N GLY A 5 7.54 17.35 14.77
CA GLY A 5 8.86 17.43 14.20
C GLY A 5 9.18 18.87 13.79
N THR A 6 10.43 19.14 13.52
CA THR A 6 10.96 20.47 13.10
C THR A 6 10.37 20.95 11.76
N PHE A 7 9.62 20.09 11.07
CA PHE A 7 8.96 20.39 9.79
C PHE A 7 7.44 20.31 10.00
N ASP A 8 6.75 21.37 9.66
CA ASP A 8 5.28 21.46 9.75
C ASP A 8 4.61 20.74 8.53
N VAL A 9 5.14 19.58 8.19
CA VAL A 9 4.60 18.71 7.13
C VAL A 9 3.83 17.57 7.79
N ALA A 10 2.51 17.65 7.74
CA ALA A 10 1.64 16.59 8.24
C ALA A 10 1.32 15.60 7.11
N LEU A 11 1.58 14.31 7.37
CA LEU A 11 1.08 13.23 6.52
C LEU A 11 -0.44 13.13 6.69
N GLU A 12 -1.21 13.48 5.65
CA GLU A 12 -2.66 13.30 5.67
C GLU A 12 -3.05 11.85 5.41
N GLY A 13 -2.37 11.23 4.45
CA GLY A 13 -2.72 9.88 4.03
C GLY A 13 -1.84 9.35 2.90
N ALA A 14 -2.34 8.31 2.26
CA ALA A 14 -1.68 7.72 1.11
C ALA A 14 -2.68 7.16 0.10
N VAL A 15 -2.26 7.11 -1.16
CA VAL A 15 -2.94 6.33 -2.21
C VAL A 15 -2.12 5.08 -2.49
N PHE A 16 -2.81 3.94 -2.54
CA PHE A 16 -2.23 2.64 -2.83
C PHE A 16 -2.72 2.11 -4.17
N ALA A 17 -1.80 1.56 -4.94
CA ALA A 17 -2.09 0.86 -6.17
C ALA A 17 -1.38 -0.49 -6.17
N CYS A 18 -2.12 -1.56 -5.88
CA CYS A 18 -1.66 -2.93 -6.03
C CYS A 18 -2.19 -3.48 -7.34
N VAL A 19 -1.29 -3.95 -8.19
CA VAL A 19 -1.63 -4.48 -9.51
C VAL A 19 -1.02 -5.87 -9.71
N GLN A 20 -1.72 -6.69 -10.48
CA GLN A 20 -1.20 -7.93 -11.05
C GLN A 20 -0.74 -7.64 -12.47
N VAL A 21 0.56 -7.66 -12.69
CA VAL A 21 1.14 -7.64 -14.04
C VAL A 21 0.94 -9.01 -14.67
N HIS A 22 0.48 -9.04 -15.94
CA HIS A 22 0.22 -10.30 -16.62
C HIS A 22 1.55 -11.00 -16.98
N PRO A 23 1.59 -12.34 -16.95
CA PRO A 23 2.80 -13.10 -17.22
C PRO A 23 3.43 -12.75 -18.57
N GLY A 24 4.75 -12.57 -18.59
CA GLY A 24 5.52 -12.21 -19.77
C GLY A 24 5.55 -10.72 -20.10
N HIS A 25 4.90 -9.88 -19.28
CA HIS A 25 4.85 -8.43 -19.47
C HIS A 25 5.58 -7.63 -18.38
N GLU A 26 6.29 -8.33 -17.51
CA GLU A 26 6.88 -7.73 -16.30
C GLU A 26 7.93 -6.65 -16.64
N GLN A 27 8.80 -6.90 -17.61
CA GLN A 27 9.81 -5.92 -18.05
C GLN A 27 9.14 -4.68 -18.66
N ALA A 28 8.21 -4.89 -19.60
CA ALA A 28 7.52 -3.79 -20.25
C ALA A 28 6.70 -2.95 -19.27
N PHE A 29 6.11 -3.60 -18.25
CA PHE A 29 5.43 -2.91 -17.15
C PHE A 29 6.40 -2.10 -16.29
N ASP A 30 7.54 -2.68 -15.93
CA ASP A 30 8.53 -1.97 -15.10
C ASP A 30 9.10 -0.75 -15.81
N ASP A 31 9.42 -0.87 -17.10
CA ASP A 31 9.88 0.24 -17.93
C ASP A 31 8.83 1.34 -18.02
N TRP A 32 7.58 0.99 -18.37
CA TRP A 32 6.48 1.93 -18.44
C TRP A 32 6.20 2.61 -17.09
N TYR A 33 6.11 1.82 -16.02
CA TYR A 33 5.76 2.35 -14.71
C TYR A 33 6.90 3.20 -14.14
N GLY A 34 8.13 2.71 -14.22
CA GLY A 34 9.30 3.34 -13.64
C GLY A 34 9.77 4.59 -14.36
N LEU A 35 9.63 4.63 -15.70
CA LEU A 35 10.13 5.75 -16.53
C LEU A 35 9.06 6.81 -16.80
N ASP A 36 7.78 6.46 -16.74
CA ASP A 36 6.68 7.36 -17.09
C ASP A 36 5.57 7.41 -16.03
N HIS A 37 4.81 6.33 -15.89
CA HIS A 37 3.51 6.38 -15.20
C HIS A 37 3.61 6.66 -13.70
N PHE A 38 4.64 6.18 -13.03
CA PHE A 38 4.87 6.44 -11.62
C PHE A 38 4.96 7.95 -11.32
N TYR A 39 5.55 8.70 -12.23
CA TYR A 39 5.66 10.15 -12.13
C TYR A 39 4.44 10.84 -12.69
N SER A 40 4.12 10.61 -13.96
CA SER A 40 3.06 11.33 -14.67
C SER A 40 1.64 11.02 -14.18
N GLY A 41 1.42 9.81 -13.65
CA GLY A 41 0.15 9.34 -13.08
C GLY A 41 0.09 9.36 -11.54
N GLY A 42 1.18 9.77 -10.86
CA GLY A 42 1.25 9.72 -9.40
C GLY A 42 2.09 10.82 -8.77
N VAL A 43 3.42 10.66 -8.76
CA VAL A 43 4.34 11.50 -7.95
C VAL A 43 4.26 12.99 -8.27
N LEU A 44 3.98 13.39 -9.51
CA LEU A 44 3.83 14.79 -9.89
C LEU A 44 2.45 15.38 -9.55
N GLY A 45 1.59 14.60 -8.90
CA GLY A 45 0.30 15.08 -8.42
C GLY A 45 0.42 16.12 -7.30
N PRO A 46 -0.61 16.97 -7.12
CA PRO A 46 -0.61 17.97 -6.07
C PRO A 46 -0.55 17.31 -4.68
N ALA A 47 0.20 17.93 -3.79
CA ALA A 47 0.37 17.50 -2.40
C ALA A 47 0.98 16.09 -2.23
N VAL A 48 1.57 15.51 -3.25
CA VAL A 48 2.36 14.29 -3.14
C VAL A 48 3.71 14.63 -2.52
N LEU A 49 3.97 14.08 -1.34
CA LEU A 49 5.24 14.25 -0.64
C LEU A 49 6.31 13.32 -1.20
N SER A 50 5.94 12.07 -1.46
CA SER A 50 6.84 11.02 -1.93
C SER A 50 6.04 9.87 -2.53
N GLY A 51 6.70 9.02 -3.29
CA GLY A 51 6.18 7.75 -3.77
C GLY A 51 7.22 6.65 -3.65
N LYS A 52 6.77 5.43 -3.44
CA LYS A 52 7.63 4.25 -3.45
C LYS A 52 6.95 3.07 -4.14
N ARG A 53 7.78 2.17 -4.66
CA ARG A 53 7.34 0.97 -5.38
C ARG A 53 7.91 -0.27 -4.70
N TRP A 54 7.12 -1.34 -4.72
CA TRP A 54 7.51 -2.65 -4.20
C TRP A 54 7.00 -3.76 -5.12
N PHE A 55 7.57 -4.95 -4.98
CA PHE A 55 7.12 -6.14 -5.68
C PHE A 55 7.02 -7.33 -4.73
N ALA A 56 6.15 -8.28 -5.08
CA ALA A 56 6.06 -9.57 -4.43
C ALA A 56 6.36 -10.66 -5.48
N ASP A 57 7.41 -11.42 -5.25
CA ASP A 57 7.68 -12.60 -6.04
C ASP A 57 6.66 -13.72 -5.75
N ARG A 58 6.71 -14.80 -6.51
CA ARG A 58 5.78 -15.92 -6.35
C ARG A 58 5.77 -16.47 -4.92
N ARG A 59 6.94 -16.59 -4.27
CA ARG A 59 7.05 -17.14 -2.91
C ARG A 59 6.35 -16.25 -1.89
N LEU A 60 6.53 -14.94 -1.98
CA LEU A 60 5.85 -13.98 -1.11
C LEU A 60 4.33 -13.98 -1.35
N ARG A 61 3.88 -14.13 -2.60
CA ARG A 61 2.44 -14.22 -2.91
C ARG A 61 1.80 -15.50 -2.36
N GLU A 62 2.51 -16.63 -2.46
CA GLU A 62 2.06 -17.92 -1.91
C GLU A 62 2.03 -17.93 -0.38
N SER A 63 2.91 -17.17 0.28
CA SER A 63 3.00 -17.05 1.74
C SER A 63 2.10 -15.98 2.35
N ARG A 64 1.22 -15.33 1.58
CA ARG A 64 0.27 -14.36 2.13
C ARG A 64 -0.64 -14.97 3.17
N PHE A 65 -0.84 -14.25 4.26
CA PHE A 65 -1.90 -14.58 5.19
C PHE A 65 -3.25 -14.21 4.57
N VAL A 66 -4.18 -15.13 4.60
CA VAL A 66 -5.58 -14.94 4.16
C VAL A 66 -6.46 -15.60 5.21
N SER A 67 -7.37 -14.85 5.83
CA SER A 67 -8.35 -15.40 6.76
C SER A 67 -9.53 -16.02 6.01
N ASP A 68 -10.31 -16.86 6.69
CA ASP A 68 -11.53 -17.43 6.13
C ASP A 68 -12.60 -16.35 5.86
N ASP A 69 -12.54 -15.22 6.56
CA ASP A 69 -13.45 -14.09 6.40
C ASP A 69 -12.99 -13.09 5.29
N CYS A 70 -11.90 -13.39 4.60
CA CYS A 70 -11.40 -12.52 3.53
C CYS A 70 -12.31 -12.59 2.30
N LEU A 71 -12.93 -11.47 1.97
CA LEU A 71 -13.87 -11.36 0.84
C LEU A 71 -13.18 -11.04 -0.51
N HIS A 72 -11.84 -10.88 -0.53
CA HIS A 72 -11.14 -10.58 -1.77
C HIS A 72 -11.21 -11.78 -2.73
N PRO A 73 -11.65 -11.58 -4.00
CA PRO A 73 -11.89 -12.69 -4.93
C PRO A 73 -10.60 -13.44 -5.33
N ASP A 74 -9.46 -12.74 -5.35
CA ASP A 74 -8.13 -13.34 -5.56
C ASP A 74 -7.13 -12.72 -4.58
N PRO A 75 -7.06 -13.21 -3.34
CA PRO A 75 -6.20 -12.63 -2.30
C PRO A 75 -4.71 -12.87 -2.53
N ARG A 76 -4.35 -13.69 -3.52
CA ARG A 76 -2.96 -13.95 -3.91
C ARG A 76 -2.51 -13.14 -5.14
N ALA A 77 -3.42 -12.45 -5.82
CA ALA A 77 -3.10 -11.53 -6.90
C ALA A 77 -2.38 -10.27 -6.40
N GLY A 78 -1.65 -9.63 -7.30
CA GLY A 78 -0.91 -8.40 -7.02
C GLY A 78 0.58 -8.68 -6.78
N ASN A 79 1.36 -8.59 -7.86
CA ASN A 79 2.82 -8.74 -7.81
C ASN A 79 3.56 -7.41 -7.74
N HIS A 80 2.86 -6.28 -7.89
CA HIS A 80 3.43 -4.93 -7.81
C HIS A 80 2.57 -4.04 -6.93
N LEU A 81 3.21 -3.23 -6.10
CA LEU A 81 2.58 -2.24 -5.22
C LEU A 81 3.26 -0.89 -5.40
N ALA A 82 2.47 0.16 -5.53
CA ALA A 82 2.92 1.54 -5.42
C ALA A 82 2.13 2.26 -4.32
N ALA A 83 2.80 3.14 -3.61
CA ALA A 83 2.18 4.04 -2.65
C ALA A 83 2.64 5.46 -2.89
N TYR A 84 1.70 6.41 -2.76
CA TYR A 84 1.93 7.83 -2.86
C TYR A 84 1.48 8.48 -1.55
N TRP A 85 2.40 9.11 -0.84
CA TRP A 85 2.12 9.78 0.43
C TRP A 85 1.72 11.22 0.20
N LEU A 86 0.66 11.63 0.87
CA LEU A 86 -0.01 12.90 0.65
C LEU A 86 0.06 13.77 1.89
N THR A 87 0.37 15.04 1.67
CA THR A 87 0.30 16.08 2.70
C THR A 87 -1.14 16.59 2.87
N THR A 88 -1.37 17.50 3.80
CA THR A 88 -2.68 18.10 4.11
C THR A 88 -3.39 18.61 2.85
N GLY A 89 -4.65 18.23 2.69
CA GLY A 89 -5.46 18.52 1.49
C GLY A 89 -5.20 17.58 0.31
N GLY A 90 -4.23 16.68 0.44
CA GLY A 90 -3.73 15.86 -0.66
C GLY A 90 -4.70 14.80 -1.14
N LEU A 91 -5.49 14.17 -0.26
CA LEU A 91 -6.45 13.16 -0.70
C LEU A 91 -7.44 13.72 -1.71
N HIS A 92 -8.11 14.81 -1.37
CA HIS A 92 -9.05 15.45 -2.29
C HIS A 92 -8.35 16.01 -3.55
N GLY A 93 -7.25 16.72 -3.37
CA GLY A 93 -6.48 17.33 -4.45
C GLY A 93 -5.93 16.30 -5.44
N PHE A 94 -5.38 15.21 -4.94
CA PHE A 94 -4.83 14.13 -5.76
C PHE A 94 -5.93 13.47 -6.62
N PHE A 95 -7.06 13.09 -6.04
CA PHE A 95 -8.12 12.44 -6.81
C PHE A 95 -8.78 13.37 -7.82
N SER A 96 -8.90 14.66 -7.53
CA SER A 96 -9.39 15.65 -8.49
C SER A 96 -8.43 15.84 -9.67
N TRP A 97 -7.12 15.75 -9.42
CA TRP A 97 -6.09 15.88 -10.43
C TRP A 97 -5.88 14.59 -11.24
N VAL A 98 -5.82 13.42 -10.58
CA VAL A 98 -5.40 12.18 -11.24
C VAL A 98 -6.41 11.72 -12.32
N ARG A 99 -7.70 11.98 -12.15
CA ARG A 99 -8.73 11.56 -13.13
C ARG A 99 -8.53 12.17 -14.51
N PRO A 100 -8.49 13.51 -14.68
CA PRO A 100 -8.21 14.12 -15.98
C PRO A 100 -6.82 13.76 -16.48
N GLN A 101 -5.83 13.60 -15.58
CA GLN A 101 -4.49 13.18 -15.94
C GLN A 101 -4.46 11.77 -16.56
N LEU A 102 -5.14 10.80 -15.96
CA LEU A 102 -5.25 9.44 -16.52
C LEU A 102 -6.00 9.41 -17.85
N ALA A 103 -7.01 10.27 -18.02
CA ALA A 103 -7.70 10.41 -19.29
C ALA A 103 -6.79 10.96 -20.39
N LEU A 104 -5.96 11.97 -20.06
CA LEU A 104 -4.94 12.49 -20.96
C LEU A 104 -3.92 11.44 -21.34
N LEU A 105 -3.33 10.75 -20.37
CA LEU A 105 -2.34 9.68 -20.61
C LEU A 105 -2.91 8.56 -21.50
N ARG A 106 -4.20 8.23 -21.33
CA ARG A 106 -4.89 7.26 -22.19
C ARG A 106 -5.04 7.78 -23.61
N ALA A 107 -5.46 9.03 -23.78
CA ALA A 107 -5.59 9.65 -25.10
C ALA A 107 -4.27 9.75 -25.86
N GLU A 108 -3.16 9.87 -25.13
CA GLU A 108 -1.78 9.89 -25.69
C GLU A 108 -1.21 8.47 -25.92
N GLY A 109 -1.97 7.41 -25.65
CA GLY A 109 -1.48 6.03 -25.80
C GLY A 109 -0.43 5.62 -24.75
N ARG A 110 -0.34 6.33 -23.63
CA ARG A 110 0.66 6.15 -22.56
C ARG A 110 0.15 5.26 -21.42
N MET A 111 -0.90 4.47 -21.65
CA MET A 111 -1.40 3.50 -20.67
C MET A 111 -0.93 2.10 -21.00
N PHE A 112 -0.64 1.33 -19.98
CA PHE A 112 -0.22 -0.07 -20.11
C PHE A 112 -1.40 -0.99 -19.81
N GLU A 113 -1.76 -1.85 -20.75
CA GLU A 113 -3.00 -2.66 -20.66
C GLU A 113 -2.79 -4.05 -20.06
N ALA A 114 -1.58 -4.64 -20.15
CA ALA A 114 -1.32 -6.01 -19.68
C ALA A 114 -1.16 -6.09 -18.15
N ARG A 115 -2.11 -5.51 -17.43
CA ARG A 115 -2.22 -5.58 -15.97
C ARG A 115 -3.67 -5.60 -15.52
N SER A 116 -3.90 -6.11 -14.32
CA SER A 116 -5.18 -6.03 -13.61
C SER A 116 -5.00 -5.27 -12.30
N HIS A 117 -5.89 -4.36 -12.00
CA HIS A 117 -5.92 -3.72 -10.68
C HIS A 117 -6.46 -4.70 -9.64
N VAL A 118 -5.78 -4.79 -8.51
CA VAL A 118 -6.16 -5.64 -7.37
C VAL A 118 -6.76 -4.78 -6.27
N ILE A 119 -6.04 -3.72 -5.89
CA ILE A 119 -6.50 -2.70 -4.93
C ILE A 119 -5.98 -1.36 -5.44
N VAL A 120 -6.86 -0.37 -5.55
CA VAL A 120 -6.47 1.03 -5.77
C VAL A 120 -7.38 1.89 -4.91
N ASP A 121 -6.85 2.44 -3.83
CA ASP A 121 -7.66 3.21 -2.90
C ASP A 121 -6.84 4.27 -2.16
N GLY A 122 -7.56 5.25 -1.58
CA GLY A 122 -7.00 6.30 -0.74
C GLY A 122 -7.33 6.06 0.73
N TYR A 123 -6.32 6.27 1.56
CA TYR A 123 -6.40 6.05 3.00
C TYR A 123 -5.91 7.28 3.75
N ARG A 124 -6.58 7.59 4.86
CA ARG A 124 -6.16 8.64 5.80
C ARG A 124 -5.21 8.05 6.84
N ALA A 125 -4.08 8.69 7.06
CA ALA A 125 -3.17 8.32 8.14
C ALA A 125 -3.88 8.53 9.49
N ALA A 126 -4.02 7.44 10.25
CA ALA A 126 -4.74 7.48 11.53
C ALA A 126 -3.78 7.70 12.70
N TRP A 127 -2.72 6.91 12.80
CA TRP A 127 -1.67 7.06 13.81
C TRP A 127 -0.40 6.28 13.42
N PRO A 128 0.76 6.66 13.97
CA PRO A 128 1.94 5.83 13.89
C PRO A 128 1.77 4.59 14.78
N LEU A 129 2.10 3.43 14.24
CA LEU A 129 2.26 2.21 14.98
C LEU A 129 3.72 2.11 15.40
N ALA A 130 4.05 2.54 16.59
CA ALA A 130 5.41 2.45 17.09
C ALA A 130 5.67 1.11 17.77
N HIS A 131 6.72 0.43 17.35
CA HIS A 131 7.38 -0.55 18.22
C HIS A 131 8.05 0.22 19.37
N THR A 132 8.05 -0.35 20.58
CA THR A 132 8.58 0.30 21.80
C THR A 132 10.01 0.84 21.67
N ALA A 133 10.83 0.26 20.80
CA ALA A 133 12.20 0.73 20.52
C ALA A 133 12.27 1.88 19.47
N SER A 134 11.18 2.15 18.74
CA SER A 134 11.14 3.14 17.66
C SER A 134 10.14 4.28 17.92
N SER A 135 9.63 4.37 19.15
CA SER A 135 8.55 5.29 19.52
C SER A 135 8.91 6.80 19.40
N SER A 136 10.17 7.12 19.17
CA SER A 136 10.65 8.50 18.97
C SER A 136 10.80 8.88 17.50
N VAL A 137 10.60 7.94 16.55
CA VAL A 137 10.79 8.19 15.11
C VAL A 137 9.46 8.64 14.51
N ASP A 138 9.46 9.79 13.85
CA ASP A 138 8.29 10.26 13.11
C ASP A 138 8.00 9.28 11.95
N PRO A 139 6.74 8.86 11.74
CA PRO A 139 6.36 8.00 10.62
C PRO A 139 6.75 8.55 9.24
N VAL A 140 6.88 9.85 9.10
CA VAL A 140 7.40 10.51 7.88
C VAL A 140 8.80 10.00 7.55
N ALA A 141 9.60 9.60 8.53
CA ALA A 141 10.92 8.99 8.30
C ALA A 141 10.86 7.69 7.48
N ALA A 142 9.72 6.98 7.48
CA ALA A 142 9.51 5.82 6.61
C ALA A 142 9.56 6.17 5.12
N LEU A 143 9.34 7.43 4.76
CA LEU A 143 9.31 7.89 3.38
C LEU A 143 10.70 8.12 2.82
N ASP A 144 11.68 8.40 3.67
CA ASP A 144 13.04 8.79 3.29
C ASP A 144 14.07 7.65 3.48
N HIS A 145 13.78 6.68 4.34
CA HIS A 145 14.71 5.60 4.66
C HIS A 145 14.60 4.39 3.72
N GLY A 146 15.72 3.76 3.46
CA GLY A 146 15.78 2.44 2.81
C GLY A 146 15.43 1.34 3.80
N PHE A 147 14.28 0.69 3.59
CA PHE A 147 13.89 -0.51 4.34
C PHE A 147 14.17 -1.76 3.54
N GLY A 148 14.48 -2.87 4.21
CA GLY A 148 14.69 -4.18 3.58
C GLY A 148 13.40 -4.78 3.01
N GLY A 149 12.23 -4.33 3.47
CA GLY A 149 10.94 -4.78 3.01
C GLY A 149 9.77 -4.01 3.57
N LEU A 150 8.60 -4.41 3.12
CA LEU A 150 7.31 -3.89 3.57
C LEU A 150 6.39 -5.07 3.87
N PHE A 151 5.60 -4.98 4.92
CA PHE A 151 4.45 -5.84 5.14
C PHE A 151 3.18 -4.97 5.17
N VAL A 152 2.19 -5.33 4.37
CA VAL A 152 0.88 -4.66 4.35
C VAL A 152 -0.15 -5.62 4.91
N SER A 153 -1.01 -5.13 5.79
CA SER A 153 -2.11 -5.90 6.37
C SER A 153 -3.41 -5.12 6.23
N TYR A 154 -4.48 -5.84 5.96
CA TYR A 154 -5.85 -5.35 6.04
C TYR A 154 -6.59 -6.06 7.15
N GLY A 155 -7.38 -5.32 7.93
CA GLY A 155 -8.21 -5.84 8.99
C GLY A 155 -9.56 -5.12 9.07
N GLU A 156 -10.54 -5.82 9.62
CA GLU A 156 -11.86 -5.27 9.90
C GLU A 156 -11.90 -4.67 11.30
N PRO A 157 -12.38 -3.42 11.51
CA PRO A 157 -12.49 -2.83 12.83
C PRO A 157 -13.33 -3.69 13.78
N THR A 158 -12.81 -3.97 14.97
CA THR A 158 -13.54 -4.77 15.99
C THR A 158 -14.19 -3.90 17.05
N GLY A 159 -13.88 -2.60 17.10
CA GLY A 159 -14.22 -1.73 18.21
C GLY A 159 -13.33 -1.92 19.46
N ALA A 160 -12.44 -2.89 19.44
CA ALA A 160 -11.46 -3.06 20.52
C ALA A 160 -10.41 -1.95 20.49
N PRO A 161 -9.93 -1.47 21.65
CA PRO A 161 -8.85 -0.50 21.68
C PRO A 161 -7.56 -1.12 21.12
N PRO A 162 -6.74 -0.33 20.39
CA PRO A 162 -5.41 -0.76 19.97
C PRO A 162 -4.53 -1.11 21.17
N VAL A 163 -3.69 -2.12 21.03
CA VAL A 163 -2.73 -2.52 22.06
C VAL A 163 -1.30 -2.41 21.54
N PRO A 164 -0.29 -2.19 22.40
CA PRO A 164 1.10 -2.10 21.96
C PRO A 164 1.54 -3.35 21.16
N ALA A 165 2.28 -3.12 20.09
CA ALA A 165 2.81 -4.15 19.22
C ALA A 165 4.17 -4.66 19.75
N GLU A 166 4.17 -5.62 20.66
CA GLU A 166 5.39 -6.11 21.32
C GLU A 166 6.13 -7.17 20.50
N ALA A 167 5.41 -7.91 19.64
CA ALA A 167 5.97 -9.03 18.88
C ALA A 167 6.37 -8.68 17.45
N LEU A 168 6.36 -7.41 17.06
CA LEU A 168 6.83 -6.97 15.76
C LEU A 168 8.37 -7.03 15.67
N PRO A 169 8.94 -7.19 14.46
CA PRO A 169 10.39 -7.17 14.29
C PRO A 169 10.99 -5.87 14.86
N PRO A 170 12.08 -5.93 15.62
CA PRO A 170 12.75 -4.76 16.17
C PRO A 170 13.10 -3.75 15.07
N HIS A 171 13.06 -2.46 15.38
CA HIS A 171 13.35 -1.37 14.43
C HIS A 171 12.41 -1.30 13.23
N SER A 172 11.25 -1.96 13.28
CA SER A 172 10.18 -1.73 12.32
C SER A 172 9.46 -0.43 12.61
N LEU A 173 8.97 0.21 11.54
CA LEU A 173 8.14 1.41 11.63
C LEU A 173 6.79 1.13 11.00
N GLY A 174 5.70 1.37 11.72
CA GLY A 174 4.35 1.09 11.23
C GLY A 174 3.49 2.35 11.15
N ILE A 175 2.62 2.39 10.15
CA ILE A 175 1.60 3.41 9.99
C ILE A 175 0.25 2.71 9.80
N VAL A 176 -0.74 3.13 10.59
CA VAL A 176 -2.12 2.68 10.45
C VAL A 176 -2.90 3.68 9.63
N PHE A 177 -3.66 3.17 8.68
CA PHE A 177 -4.47 3.94 7.76
C PHE A 177 -5.93 3.53 7.88
N ALA A 178 -6.80 4.51 8.12
CA ALA A 178 -8.24 4.32 8.06
C ALA A 178 -8.75 4.61 6.64
N PRO A 179 -9.86 4.00 6.21
CA PRO A 179 -10.51 4.36 4.96
C PRO A 179 -10.80 5.86 4.94
N ALA A 180 -10.46 6.53 3.86
CA ALA A 180 -10.85 7.92 3.68
C ALA A 180 -12.31 7.94 3.23
N ALA A 181 -13.25 8.31 4.12
CA ALA A 181 -14.66 8.40 3.79
C ALA A 181 -14.88 9.27 2.55
N GLY A 182 -15.49 8.73 1.49
CA GLY A 182 -15.76 9.42 0.24
C GLY A 182 -14.55 9.62 -0.68
N SER A 183 -13.39 8.99 -0.40
CA SER A 183 -12.19 9.19 -1.21
C SER A 183 -12.33 8.59 -2.62
N LEU A 184 -13.04 7.51 -2.76
CA LEU A 184 -13.41 6.92 -4.05
C LEU A 184 -14.89 6.50 -4.01
N ASP A 185 -15.77 7.37 -4.46
CA ASP A 185 -17.02 6.89 -5.05
C ASP A 185 -16.62 5.91 -6.15
N ASN A 186 -17.23 4.71 -6.17
CA ASN A 186 -17.03 3.71 -7.23
C ASN A 186 -17.27 4.25 -8.65
N ASN A 187 -17.87 5.46 -8.79
CA ASN A 187 -18.05 6.21 -10.02
C ASN A 187 -16.86 7.08 -10.42
N SER A 188 -15.83 7.19 -9.61
CA SER A 188 -14.80 8.20 -9.80
C SER A 188 -13.53 7.71 -10.47
N VAL A 189 -13.21 6.43 -10.38
CA VAL A 189 -12.29 5.75 -11.30
C VAL A 189 -13.19 4.97 -12.26
N GLN A 190 -13.18 5.30 -13.56
CA GLN A 190 -13.89 4.49 -14.54
C GLN A 190 -13.27 3.10 -14.56
N THR A 191 -13.75 2.24 -13.68
CA THR A 191 -13.55 0.82 -13.81
C THR A 191 -14.31 0.36 -15.03
N PRO A 192 -13.73 -0.47 -15.89
CA PRO A 192 -14.51 -1.12 -16.95
C PRO A 192 -15.75 -1.77 -16.35
N PRO A 193 -16.90 -1.77 -17.05
CA PRO A 193 -18.09 -2.47 -16.58
C PRO A 193 -17.73 -3.91 -16.18
N GLY A 194 -18.03 -4.28 -14.94
CA GLY A 194 -17.72 -5.62 -14.41
C GLY A 194 -16.35 -5.77 -13.73
N ALA A 195 -15.54 -4.70 -13.64
CA ALA A 195 -14.34 -4.76 -12.81
C ALA A 195 -14.72 -4.77 -11.31
N PRO A 196 -14.05 -5.59 -10.48
CA PRO A 196 -14.29 -5.58 -9.03
C PRO A 196 -13.99 -4.20 -8.47
N GLY A 197 -14.69 -3.81 -7.40
CA GLY A 197 -14.42 -2.59 -6.65
C GLY A 197 -12.93 -2.51 -6.32
N LEU A 198 -12.33 -1.33 -6.45
CA LEU A 198 -10.89 -1.15 -6.27
C LEU A 198 -10.47 -1.07 -4.78
N ALA A 199 -11.42 -0.87 -3.87
CA ALA A 199 -11.18 -0.92 -2.43
C ALA A 199 -11.06 -2.38 -1.93
N PHE A 200 -10.30 -2.58 -0.84
CA PHE A 200 -10.24 -3.91 -0.22
C PHE A 200 -11.62 -4.28 0.35
N PRO A 201 -12.24 -5.39 -0.10
CA PRO A 201 -13.59 -5.74 0.32
C PRO A 201 -13.63 -6.25 1.76
N THR A 202 -14.54 -5.69 2.56
CA THR A 202 -14.83 -6.11 3.93
C THR A 202 -16.34 -6.12 4.17
N ALA A 203 -16.78 -6.83 5.21
CA ALA A 203 -18.19 -6.89 5.56
C ALA A 203 -18.76 -5.53 5.98
N SER A 204 -17.96 -4.71 6.68
CA SER A 204 -18.37 -3.36 7.10
C SER A 204 -18.13 -2.28 6.02
N GLY A 205 -17.41 -2.58 4.95
CA GLY A 205 -16.93 -1.59 3.98
C GLY A 205 -15.82 -0.68 4.50
N ALA A 206 -15.21 -1.00 5.65
CA ALA A 206 -14.27 -0.14 6.36
C ALA A 206 -12.95 -0.85 6.69
N ALA A 207 -12.23 -1.33 5.66
CA ALA A 207 -10.92 -1.96 5.86
C ALA A 207 -9.89 -0.97 6.43
N VAL A 208 -9.35 -1.28 7.60
CA VAL A 208 -8.15 -0.61 8.13
C VAL A 208 -6.94 -1.26 7.51
N MET A 209 -6.05 -0.45 6.96
CA MET A 209 -4.78 -0.90 6.40
C MET A 209 -3.64 -0.52 7.34
N THR A 210 -2.70 -1.42 7.51
CA THR A 210 -1.45 -1.14 8.22
C THR A 210 -0.25 -1.43 7.33
N MET A 211 0.66 -0.46 7.20
CA MET A 211 1.97 -0.67 6.60
C MET A 211 3.02 -0.82 7.68
N LEU A 212 3.81 -1.87 7.60
CA LEU A 212 4.97 -2.10 8.45
C LEU A 212 6.24 -2.12 7.60
N PHE A 213 7.06 -1.11 7.74
CA PHE A 213 8.37 -1.02 7.12
C PHE A 213 9.36 -1.87 7.91
N LEU A 214 9.98 -2.82 7.24
CA LEU A 214 10.84 -3.84 7.85
C LEU A 214 12.31 -3.48 7.65
N PRO A 215 13.16 -3.61 8.67
CA PRO A 215 14.61 -3.40 8.53
C PRO A 215 15.27 -4.46 7.65
N ALA A 216 14.66 -5.64 7.56
CA ALA A 216 15.13 -6.77 6.77
C ALA A 216 14.07 -7.22 5.74
N ARG A 217 14.47 -8.09 4.83
CA ARG A 217 13.56 -8.69 3.84
C ARG A 217 12.44 -9.47 4.53
N PRO A 218 11.18 -9.37 4.05
CA PRO A 218 10.09 -10.19 4.56
C PRO A 218 10.36 -11.67 4.30
N SER A 219 9.91 -12.51 5.22
CA SER A 219 9.97 -13.95 5.06
C SER A 219 8.88 -14.45 4.10
N SER A 220 9.20 -15.45 3.30
CA SER A 220 8.23 -16.19 2.49
C SER A 220 7.63 -17.39 3.23
N ASP A 221 7.59 -17.36 4.55
CA ASP A 221 6.95 -18.35 5.41
C ASP A 221 5.54 -17.88 5.79
N LEU A 222 4.53 -18.72 5.56
CA LEU A 222 3.14 -18.45 5.90
C LEU A 222 2.94 -18.24 7.42
N ALA A 223 3.64 -19.00 8.25
CA ALA A 223 3.54 -18.85 9.70
C ALA A 223 4.08 -17.49 10.16
N TRP A 224 5.14 -17.01 9.53
CA TRP A 224 5.66 -15.66 9.75
C TRP A 224 4.64 -14.60 9.31
N SER A 225 4.09 -14.71 8.10
CA SER A 225 3.10 -13.76 7.58
C SER A 225 1.86 -13.70 8.47
N ARG A 226 1.36 -14.87 8.92
CA ARG A 226 0.23 -14.96 9.84
C ARG A 226 0.53 -14.26 11.18
N ARG A 227 1.69 -14.52 11.76
CA ARG A 227 2.09 -13.90 13.03
C ARG A 227 2.12 -12.38 12.91
N ILE A 228 2.74 -11.83 11.85
CA ILE A 228 2.81 -10.37 11.64
C ILE A 228 1.41 -9.78 11.42
N ALA A 229 0.57 -10.41 10.58
CA ALA A 229 -0.79 -9.93 10.33
C ALA A 229 -1.64 -9.90 11.61
N VAL A 230 -1.58 -10.94 12.44
CA VAL A 230 -2.29 -11.00 13.73
C VAL A 230 -1.80 -9.92 14.70
N GLU A 231 -0.48 -9.73 14.80
CA GLU A 231 0.09 -8.71 15.69
C GLU A 231 -0.27 -7.29 15.25
N LEU A 232 -0.20 -7.00 13.94
CA LEU A 232 -0.63 -5.71 13.40
C LEU A 232 -2.11 -5.45 13.65
N SER A 233 -2.95 -6.47 13.50
CA SER A 233 -4.39 -6.36 13.75
C SER A 233 -4.69 -6.07 15.22
N ARG A 234 -4.02 -6.74 16.16
CA ARG A 234 -4.12 -6.40 17.59
C ARG A 234 -3.72 -4.96 17.86
N ALA A 235 -2.62 -4.53 17.27
CA ALA A 235 -2.08 -3.19 17.44
C ALA A 235 -2.94 -2.11 16.76
N SER A 236 -3.77 -2.45 15.80
CA SER A 236 -4.71 -1.54 15.12
C SER A 236 -6.17 -1.69 15.57
N GLY A 237 -6.48 -2.58 16.52
CA GLY A 237 -7.85 -2.81 16.98
C GLY A 237 -8.73 -3.47 15.91
N THR A 238 -8.17 -4.35 15.08
CA THR A 238 -8.88 -5.01 13.97
C THR A 238 -8.84 -6.54 14.08
N ALA A 239 -9.74 -7.21 13.35
CA ALA A 239 -9.62 -8.62 13.02
C ALA A 239 -8.81 -8.77 11.72
N PRO A 240 -7.80 -9.66 11.68
CA PRO A 240 -6.96 -9.77 10.49
C PRO A 240 -7.69 -10.46 9.34
N LEU A 241 -7.72 -9.81 8.18
CA LEU A 241 -8.30 -10.36 6.96
C LEU A 241 -7.25 -10.84 5.98
N TRP A 242 -6.19 -10.05 5.82
CA TRP A 242 -5.16 -10.31 4.82
C TRP A 242 -3.82 -9.68 5.24
N GLY A 243 -2.71 -10.31 4.83
CA GLY A 243 -1.37 -9.79 5.09
C GLY A 243 -0.36 -10.27 4.06
N ALA A 244 0.48 -9.36 3.56
CA ALA A 244 1.43 -9.63 2.47
C ALA A 244 2.77 -8.91 2.68
N GLY A 245 3.85 -9.64 2.43
CA GLY A 245 5.20 -9.10 2.32
C GLY A 245 5.52 -8.62 0.91
N PHE A 246 6.36 -7.57 0.80
CA PHE A 246 6.85 -7.00 -0.44
C PHE A 246 8.32 -6.62 -0.31
N TYR A 247 9.09 -6.78 -1.39
CA TYR A 247 10.45 -6.28 -1.51
C TYR A 247 10.45 -4.89 -2.13
N PRO A 248 11.35 -3.99 -1.73
CA PRO A 248 11.47 -2.67 -2.37
C PRO A 248 11.97 -2.81 -3.81
N ILE A 249 11.50 -1.93 -4.68
CA ILE A 249 12.05 -1.72 -6.01
C ILE A 249 13.04 -0.56 -5.91
N GLU A 250 14.29 -0.81 -6.27
CA GLU A 250 15.32 0.21 -6.33
C GLU A 250 15.16 1.02 -7.63
N ALA A 251 15.16 2.34 -7.51
CA ALA A 251 15.06 3.23 -8.66
C ALA A 251 16.20 2.96 -9.65
N GLY A 252 15.85 2.83 -10.94
CA GLY A 252 16.82 2.55 -12.00
C GLY A 252 17.33 1.11 -12.08
N SER A 253 16.76 0.18 -11.30
CA SER A 253 17.11 -1.24 -11.35
C SER A 253 15.92 -2.08 -11.81
N SER A 254 16.14 -2.93 -12.81
CA SER A 254 15.18 -3.96 -13.26
C SER A 254 15.51 -5.36 -12.71
N SER A 255 16.41 -5.46 -11.74
CA SER A 255 16.85 -6.76 -11.19
C SER A 255 15.72 -7.57 -10.53
N HIS A 256 14.63 -6.92 -10.14
CA HIS A 256 13.45 -7.53 -9.55
C HIS A 256 12.54 -8.21 -10.58
N VAL A 257 12.60 -7.80 -11.85
CA VAL A 257 11.67 -8.26 -12.92
C VAL A 257 11.70 -9.78 -13.08
N ALA A 258 12.89 -10.37 -13.14
CA ALA A 258 13.05 -11.82 -13.24
C ALA A 258 12.46 -12.60 -12.05
N ARG A 259 12.15 -11.94 -10.93
CA ARG A 259 11.57 -12.53 -9.73
C ARG A 259 10.04 -12.36 -9.65
N MET A 260 9.46 -11.50 -10.48
CA MET A 260 8.01 -11.23 -10.48
C MET A 260 7.22 -12.38 -11.14
N SER A 261 7.83 -13.07 -12.08
CA SER A 261 7.29 -14.27 -12.80
C SER A 261 7.19 -15.50 -11.84
#